data_294f1294cc05c7dd47bb2f75ed90f5a2
#
_entry.id   294f1294cc05c7dd47bb2f75ed90f5a2
#
_cell.length_a   1.000
_cell.length_b   1.000
_cell.length_c   1.000
_cell.angle_alpha   90.00
_cell.angle_beta   90.00
_cell.angle_gamma   90.00
#
_symmetry.space_group_name_H-M   'P 1'
#
loop_
_entity.id
_entity.type
_entity.pdbx_description
1 polymer ?
#
loop_
_entity_poly.entity_id
_entity_poly.type
_entity_poly.pdbx_seq_one_letter_code
_entity_poly.pdbx_strand_id
1 'polypeptide(L)'
;MREDKNENRWDKLLQIHTMGRDDSRSDLYRYPYEPTPYCVLERMANTGMIRKGNTLLDYGCGKGRVDFFLSAQIPLAGVIVYYLYII
;
A
#
# COMPACT_ATOMS: atom_id res chain seq x y z
N MET A 1 2.04 -16.06 9.22
CA MET A 1 1.58 -14.76 9.72
C MET A 1 0.10 -14.80 10.03
N ARG A 2 -0.26 -14.25 11.15
CA ARG A 2 -1.66 -14.23 11.57
C ARG A 2 -2.46 -13.24 10.72
N GLU A 3 -3.60 -13.70 10.21
CA GLU A 3 -4.46 -12.83 9.43
C GLU A 3 -5.16 -11.82 10.33
N ASP A 4 -5.08 -10.55 9.96
CA ASP A 4 -5.72 -9.46 10.69
C ASP A 4 -7.10 -9.19 10.09
N LYS A 5 -8.13 -9.15 10.94
CA LYS A 5 -9.49 -8.83 10.51
C LYS A 5 -9.60 -7.47 9.82
N ASN A 6 -8.73 -6.53 10.18
CA ASN A 6 -8.70 -5.20 9.58
C ASN A 6 -8.23 -5.22 8.13
N GLU A 7 -7.51 -6.25 7.71
CA GLU A 7 -7.05 -6.38 6.33
C GLU A 7 -8.21 -6.41 5.35
N ASN A 8 -9.19 -7.28 5.62
CA ASN A 8 -10.40 -7.37 4.80
C ASN A 8 -11.24 -6.11 4.87
N ARG A 9 -11.38 -5.57 6.06
CA ARG A 9 -12.22 -4.41 6.31
C ARG A 9 -11.74 -3.19 5.52
N TRP A 10 -10.45 -2.91 5.54
CA TRP A 10 -9.90 -1.78 4.82
C TRP A 10 -10.00 -1.93 3.31
N ASP A 11 -9.71 -3.13 2.78
CA ASP A 11 -9.89 -3.38 1.34
C ASP A 11 -11.33 -3.13 0.92
N LYS A 12 -12.30 -3.59 1.71
CA LYS A 12 -13.71 -3.35 1.43
C LYS A 12 -14.08 -1.88 1.46
N LEU A 13 -13.65 -1.16 2.49
CA LEU A 13 -13.94 0.26 2.63
C LEU A 13 -13.35 1.09 1.50
N LEU A 14 -12.17 0.73 1.05
CA LEU A 14 -11.47 1.41 -0.03
C LEU A 14 -11.89 0.92 -1.41
N GLN A 15 -12.70 -0.14 -1.48
CA GLN A 15 -13.14 -0.77 -2.73
C GLN A 15 -11.97 -1.23 -3.59
N ILE A 16 -10.98 -1.85 -2.96
CA ILE A 16 -9.79 -2.36 -3.64
C ILE A 16 -9.54 -3.82 -3.26
N HIS A 17 -8.70 -4.48 -4.03
CA HIS A 17 -8.32 -5.87 -3.81
C HIS A 17 -6.80 -5.96 -3.73
N THR A 18 -6.26 -5.79 -2.53
CA THR A 18 -4.82 -5.77 -2.31
C THR A 18 -4.33 -6.90 -1.40
N MET A 19 -5.25 -7.75 -0.94
CA MET A 19 -4.91 -8.85 -0.05
C MET A 19 -4.20 -9.98 -0.76
N GLY A 20 -3.50 -10.77 0.04
CA GLY A 20 -2.84 -11.97 -0.41
C GLY A 20 -1.48 -11.69 -1.03
N ARG A 21 -0.69 -12.76 -1.09
CA ARG A 21 0.61 -12.74 -1.73
C ARG A 21 0.47 -13.21 -3.16
N ASP A 22 1.03 -12.48 -4.09
CA ASP A 22 1.02 -12.85 -5.49
C ASP A 22 2.43 -13.20 -5.93
N ASP A 23 2.66 -14.49 -6.15
CA ASP A 23 3.94 -15.02 -6.60
C ASP A 23 3.96 -15.31 -8.10
N SER A 24 2.88 -14.99 -8.81
CA SER A 24 2.75 -15.38 -10.22
C SER A 24 3.86 -14.84 -11.12
N ARG A 25 4.49 -13.75 -10.71
CA ARG A 25 5.61 -13.13 -11.41
C ARG A 25 6.91 -13.20 -10.62
N SER A 26 6.95 -14.06 -9.60
CA SER A 26 8.13 -14.25 -8.79
C SER A 26 9.09 -15.21 -9.50
N ASP A 27 10.15 -14.66 -10.06
CA ASP A 27 11.21 -15.41 -10.73
C ASP A 27 12.56 -14.81 -10.32
N LEU A 28 13.60 -15.07 -11.09
CA LEU A 28 14.95 -14.56 -10.81
C LEU A 28 15.03 -13.02 -10.81
N TYR A 29 14.09 -12.36 -11.44
CA TYR A 29 14.15 -10.91 -11.69
C TYR A 29 13.05 -10.13 -11.03
N ARG A 30 12.08 -10.78 -10.38
CA ARG A 30 10.92 -10.11 -9.80
C ARG A 30 10.66 -10.61 -8.40
N TYR A 31 10.24 -9.70 -7.55
CA TYR A 31 9.83 -10.03 -6.20
C TYR A 31 8.34 -10.36 -6.17
N PRO A 32 7.92 -11.31 -5.32
CA PRO A 32 6.49 -11.55 -5.13
C PRO A 32 5.82 -10.33 -4.52
N TYR A 33 4.57 -10.09 -4.90
CA TYR A 33 3.77 -9.07 -4.26
C TYR A 33 3.40 -9.52 -2.84
N GLU A 34 3.65 -8.66 -1.89
CA GLU A 34 3.22 -8.86 -0.52
C GLU A 34 2.85 -7.49 0.06
N PRO A 35 1.58 -7.27 0.42
CA PRO A 35 1.16 -5.94 0.85
C PRO A 35 1.65 -5.60 2.24
N THR A 36 1.94 -4.32 2.47
CA THR A 36 2.19 -3.79 3.80
C THR A 36 0.93 -3.93 4.64
N PRO A 37 0.98 -4.51 5.84
CA PRO A 37 -0.20 -4.64 6.69
C PRO A 37 -0.85 -3.30 6.99
N TYR A 38 -2.18 -3.26 7.01
CA TYR A 38 -2.90 -2.02 7.31
C TYR A 38 -2.59 -1.47 8.70
N CYS A 39 -2.33 -2.33 9.68
CA CYS A 39 -1.96 -1.85 11.01
C CYS A 39 -0.68 -1.02 10.99
N VAL A 40 0.25 -1.35 10.10
CA VAL A 40 1.48 -0.56 9.91
C VAL A 40 1.13 0.77 9.26
N LEU A 41 0.27 0.76 8.25
CA LEU A 41 -0.15 1.99 7.57
C LEU A 41 -0.93 2.91 8.50
N GLU A 42 -1.77 2.37 9.38
CA GLU A 42 -2.45 3.15 10.40
C GLU A 42 -1.46 3.86 11.33
N ARG A 43 -0.42 3.14 11.75
CA ARG A 43 0.64 3.74 12.57
C ARG A 43 1.37 4.84 11.83
N MET A 44 1.69 4.64 10.55
CA MET A 44 2.33 5.66 9.73
C MET A 44 1.47 6.91 9.65
N ALA A 45 0.18 6.75 9.38
CA ALA A 45 -0.74 7.88 9.30
C ALA A 45 -0.82 8.64 10.64
N ASN A 46 -0.76 7.91 11.75
CA ASN A 46 -0.89 8.50 13.09
C ASN A 46 0.39 9.19 13.58
N THR A 47 1.52 9.01 12.93
CA THR A 47 2.77 9.68 13.34
C THR A 47 2.74 11.18 13.11
N GLY A 48 1.89 11.66 12.21
CA GLY A 48 1.89 13.06 11.80
C GLY A 48 3.00 13.45 10.87
N MET A 49 3.82 12.51 10.42
CA MET A 49 4.92 12.80 9.48
C MET A 49 4.41 13.07 8.08
N ILE A 50 3.30 12.42 7.70
CA ILE A 50 2.66 12.66 6.41
C ILE A 50 1.52 13.64 6.66
N ARG A 51 1.57 14.79 5.99
CA ARG A 51 0.67 15.90 6.29
C ARG A 51 -0.20 16.26 5.09
N LYS A 52 -1.31 16.92 5.37
CA LYS A 52 -2.15 17.56 4.36
C LYS A 52 -1.29 18.39 3.42
N GLY A 53 -1.51 18.25 2.13
CA GLY A 53 -0.79 18.99 1.11
C GLY A 53 0.55 18.40 0.70
N ASN A 54 1.01 17.34 1.36
CA ASN A 54 2.23 16.65 0.94
C ASN A 54 2.00 15.90 -0.38
N THR A 55 3.09 15.65 -1.09
CA THR A 55 3.11 14.74 -2.24
C THR A 55 3.77 13.45 -1.80
N LEU A 56 3.10 12.33 -2.03
CA LEU A 56 3.60 11.01 -1.69
C LEU A 56 4.31 10.40 -2.90
N LEU A 57 5.51 9.88 -2.67
CA LEU A 57 6.21 9.08 -3.67
C LEU A 57 6.25 7.64 -3.16
N ASP A 58 5.60 6.75 -3.89
CA ASP A 58 5.58 5.33 -3.57
C ASP A 58 6.40 4.56 -4.60
N TYR A 59 7.58 4.12 -4.17
CA TYR A 59 8.52 3.43 -5.02
C TYR A 59 8.34 1.93 -4.85
N GLY A 60 7.66 1.28 -5.81
CA GLY A 60 7.27 -0.11 -5.69
C GLY A 60 5.86 -0.28 -5.13
N CYS A 61 4.89 0.36 -5.78
CA CYS A 61 3.53 0.49 -5.26
C CYS A 61 2.72 -0.82 -5.19
N GLY A 62 3.16 -1.89 -5.87
CA GLY A 62 2.41 -3.13 -5.92
C GLY A 62 0.99 -2.90 -6.44
N LYS A 63 -0.02 -3.30 -5.68
CA LYS A 63 -1.44 -3.09 -6.02
C LYS A 63 -1.99 -1.75 -5.53
N GLY A 64 -1.12 -0.88 -5.00
CA GLY A 64 -1.49 0.47 -4.62
C GLY A 64 -2.12 0.63 -3.24
N ARG A 65 -2.02 -0.38 -2.37
CA ARG A 65 -2.63 -0.33 -1.04
C ARG A 65 -2.22 0.92 -0.26
N VAL A 66 -0.92 1.20 -0.19
CA VAL A 66 -0.37 2.35 0.54
C VAL A 66 -0.96 3.65 -0.01
N ASP A 67 -1.01 3.77 -1.32
CA ASP A 67 -1.48 4.97 -2.01
C ASP A 67 -2.95 5.22 -1.75
N PHE A 68 -3.78 4.21 -1.91
CA PHE A 68 -5.22 4.33 -1.66
C PHE A 68 -5.51 4.61 -0.19
N PHE A 69 -4.83 3.89 0.72
CA PHE A 69 -5.05 4.07 2.14
C PHE A 69 -4.66 5.48 2.61
N LEU A 70 -3.43 5.90 2.31
CA LEU A 70 -2.95 7.20 2.78
C LEU A 70 -3.72 8.35 2.14
N SER A 71 -4.10 8.24 0.87
CA SER A 71 -4.91 9.27 0.21
C SER A 71 -6.30 9.39 0.83
N ALA A 72 -6.87 8.29 1.31
CA ALA A 72 -8.17 8.31 1.98
C ALA A 72 -8.09 8.92 3.38
N GLN A 73 -6.94 8.79 4.06
CA GLN A 73 -6.75 9.29 5.42
C GLN A 73 -6.30 10.75 5.46
N ILE A 74 -5.50 11.16 4.49
CA ILE A 74 -4.82 12.46 4.50
C ILE A 74 -5.04 13.16 3.17
N PRO A 75 -5.49 14.42 3.16
CA PRO A 75 -5.65 15.19 1.91
C PRO A 75 -4.29 15.53 1.30
N LEU A 76 -3.77 14.64 0.47
CA LEU A 76 -2.49 14.81 -0.21
C LEU A 76 -2.64 15.70 -1.45
N ALA A 77 -1.57 16.40 -1.80
CA ALA A 77 -1.52 17.18 -3.04
C ALA A 77 -1.41 16.27 -4.26
N GLY A 78 -0.77 15.13 -4.11
CA GLY A 78 -0.61 14.18 -5.19
C GLY A 78 0.08 12.92 -4.75
N VAL A 79 -0.01 11.90 -5.58
CA VAL A 79 0.67 10.62 -5.36
C VAL A 79 1.38 10.23 -6.66
N ILE A 80 2.66 9.95 -6.54
CA ILE A 80 3.50 9.48 -7.65
C ILE A 80 3.87 8.03 -7.34
N VAL A 81 3.58 7.13 -8.29
CA VAL A 81 3.82 5.70 -8.08
C VAL A 81 4.75 5.16 -9.14
N TYR A 82 5.59 4.22 -8.74
CA TYR A 82 6.46 3.49 -9.63
C TYR A 82 6.27 1.99 -9.44
N TYR A 83 6.16 1.27 -10.55
CA TYR A 83 6.23 -0.17 -10.53
C TYR A 83 7.69 -0.60 -10.63
N LEU A 84 8.08 -1.50 -9.75
CA LEU A 84 9.43 -2.05 -9.79
C LEU A 84 9.42 -3.35 -10.59
N TYR A 85 10.07 -3.32 -11.73
CA TYR A 85 10.39 -4.51 -12.50
C TYR A 85 11.90 -4.64 -12.56
N ILE A 86 12.40 -5.77 -12.11
CA ILE A 86 13.81 -6.10 -12.25
C ILE A 86 13.90 -7.13 -13.38
N ILE A 87 14.44 -6.72 -14.47
CA ILE A 87 14.56 -7.59 -15.64
C ILE A 87 16.01 -8.01 -15.81
#